data_0ee93b86611861f24eed94a64bbce8e8
#
_entry.id   0ee93b86611861f24eed94a64bbce8e8
#
_cell.length_a   1.000
_cell.length_b   1.000
_cell.length_c   1.000
_cell.angle_alpha   90.00
_cell.angle_beta   90.00
_cell.angle_gamma   90.00
#
_symmetry.space_group_name_H-M   'P 1'
#
loop_
_entity.id
_entity.type
_entity.pdbx_description
1 polymer ?
#
loop_
_entity_poly.entity_id
_entity_poly.type
_entity_poly.pdbx_seq_one_letter_code
_entity_poly.pdbx_strand_id
1 'polypeptide(L)'
;IGIAEALGAAGKGVIQIISDLVDFDQEFALAKAMGERSGRPVSMSVAQAKGRPEQWRRTLDAMSQATAEGIVMRGQVGARAVGLLMGHQGTLNPFMHCEAYKAIAHLPLAERVEALRRDEVRAAILDNIIVDKESPIIGSRLVTKWHIMYPLGDPPDYEPDASTSLAAIAERTGADPAVLAYDLLLERNGTAMIYVPTVNFADGNLDSVREQLLHDAAVPGLSDGGAHVGTICDVSFPTTLMQWWGRDR
;
A
#
# COMPACT_ATOMS: atom_id res chain seq x y z
N ILE A 1 20.79 -19.42 -1.49
CA ILE A 1 21.05 -20.55 -2.40
C ILE A 1 20.72 -21.87 -1.72
N GLY A 2 21.21 -22.18 -0.50
CA GLY A 2 20.96 -23.47 0.17
C GLY A 2 19.49 -23.89 0.26
N ILE A 3 18.58 -22.94 0.52
CA ILE A 3 17.13 -23.21 0.49
C ILE A 3 16.68 -23.64 -0.91
N ALA A 4 17.19 -22.99 -1.96
CA ALA A 4 16.86 -23.32 -3.34
C ALA A 4 17.33 -24.74 -3.71
N GLU A 5 18.56 -25.12 -3.31
CA GLU A 5 19.11 -26.45 -3.53
C GLU A 5 18.28 -27.55 -2.81
N ALA A 6 17.88 -27.28 -1.55
CA ALA A 6 17.00 -28.20 -0.80
C ALA A 6 15.63 -28.37 -1.48
N LEU A 7 15.05 -27.29 -1.98
CA LEU A 7 13.80 -27.33 -2.72
C LEU A 7 13.94 -28.09 -4.05
N GLY A 8 15.07 -27.91 -4.74
CA GLY A 8 15.43 -28.66 -5.94
C GLY A 8 15.52 -30.17 -5.68
N ALA A 9 16.19 -30.57 -4.59
CA ALA A 9 16.27 -31.97 -4.17
C ALA A 9 14.89 -32.58 -3.86
N ALA A 10 13.95 -31.77 -3.31
CA ALA A 10 12.57 -32.18 -3.08
C ALA A 10 11.74 -32.31 -4.37
N GLY A 11 12.17 -31.72 -5.48
CA GLY A 11 11.56 -31.80 -6.80
C GLY A 11 10.19 -31.14 -6.95
N LYS A 12 9.75 -30.32 -5.99
CA LYS A 12 8.42 -29.68 -5.97
C LYS A 12 8.44 -28.32 -5.26
N GLY A 13 7.41 -27.51 -5.48
CA GLY A 13 7.24 -26.20 -4.87
C GLY A 13 7.65 -25.05 -5.80
N VAL A 14 7.46 -23.82 -5.33
CA VAL A 14 7.82 -22.55 -5.97
C VAL A 14 8.62 -21.75 -4.97
N ILE A 15 9.63 -21.02 -5.43
CA ILE A 15 10.35 -20.05 -4.62
C ILE A 15 9.64 -18.72 -4.77
N GLN A 16 9.21 -18.13 -3.65
CA GLN A 16 8.71 -16.77 -3.65
C GLN A 16 9.66 -15.88 -2.85
N ILE A 17 10.00 -14.74 -3.44
CA ILE A 17 10.87 -13.74 -2.82
C ILE A 17 10.27 -12.34 -2.99
N ILE A 18 10.63 -11.47 -2.07
CA ILE A 18 10.43 -10.04 -2.19
C ILE A 18 11.78 -9.35 -2.11
N SER A 19 12.00 -8.35 -2.95
CA SER A 19 13.19 -7.52 -2.94
C SER A 19 12.83 -6.14 -3.45
N ASP A 20 13.42 -5.11 -2.86
CA ASP A 20 13.31 -3.73 -3.34
C ASP A 20 14.14 -3.48 -4.60
N LEU A 21 14.98 -4.44 -5.00
CA LEU A 21 15.89 -4.36 -6.16
C LEU A 21 16.69 -3.05 -6.17
N VAL A 22 17.25 -2.68 -4.99
CA VAL A 22 18.07 -1.46 -4.86
C VAL A 22 19.31 -1.57 -5.73
N ASP A 23 20.01 -2.70 -5.66
CA ASP A 23 21.00 -3.13 -6.63
C ASP A 23 20.35 -4.17 -7.56
N PHE A 24 19.73 -3.66 -8.63
CA PHE A 24 18.96 -4.51 -9.55
C PHE A 24 19.76 -5.70 -10.07
N ASP A 25 20.98 -5.47 -10.52
CA ASP A 25 21.76 -6.51 -11.21
C ASP A 25 22.18 -7.62 -10.24
N GLN A 26 22.60 -7.25 -9.04
CA GLN A 26 23.00 -8.22 -8.01
C GLN A 26 21.79 -9.00 -7.46
N GLU A 27 20.72 -8.29 -7.11
CA GLU A 27 19.54 -8.90 -6.47
C GLU A 27 18.74 -9.76 -7.47
N PHE A 28 18.63 -9.32 -8.73
CA PHE A 28 17.99 -10.10 -9.78
C PHE A 28 18.82 -11.34 -10.15
N ALA A 29 20.15 -11.20 -10.24
CA ALA A 29 21.05 -12.34 -10.49
C ALA A 29 20.94 -13.39 -9.37
N LEU A 30 20.77 -12.97 -8.10
CA LEU A 30 20.55 -13.90 -6.99
C LEU A 30 19.21 -14.67 -7.14
N ALA A 31 18.13 -13.97 -7.49
CA ALA A 31 16.83 -14.57 -7.74
C ALA A 31 16.89 -15.59 -8.90
N LYS A 32 17.54 -15.22 -10.00
CA LYS A 32 17.76 -16.09 -11.17
C LYS A 32 18.57 -17.33 -10.79
N ALA A 33 19.66 -17.15 -10.04
CA ALA A 33 20.50 -18.27 -9.56
C ALA A 33 19.74 -19.23 -8.64
N MET A 34 18.75 -18.76 -7.87
CA MET A 34 17.88 -19.63 -7.09
C MET A 34 17.02 -20.54 -7.99
N GLY A 35 16.50 -19.99 -9.10
CA GLY A 35 15.78 -20.77 -10.12
C GLY A 35 16.67 -21.80 -10.80
N GLU A 36 17.86 -21.39 -11.23
CA GLU A 36 18.87 -22.27 -11.86
C GLU A 36 19.25 -23.45 -10.95
N ARG A 37 19.60 -23.16 -9.70
CA ARG A 37 20.06 -24.18 -8.75
C ARG A 37 18.95 -25.13 -8.29
N SER A 38 17.73 -24.65 -8.22
CA SER A 38 16.60 -25.49 -7.78
C SER A 38 15.90 -26.22 -8.92
N GLY A 39 15.98 -25.73 -10.14
CA GLY A 39 15.12 -26.14 -11.25
C GLY A 39 13.63 -25.87 -10.96
N ARG A 40 13.31 -24.97 -10.01
CA ARG A 40 11.94 -24.64 -9.61
C ARG A 40 11.56 -23.22 -10.04
N PRO A 41 10.29 -22.96 -10.33
CA PRO A 41 9.84 -21.60 -10.62
C PRO A 41 10.16 -20.63 -9.50
N VAL A 42 10.53 -19.40 -9.88
CA VAL A 42 10.73 -18.28 -8.95
C VAL A 42 9.65 -17.25 -9.20
N SER A 43 9.03 -16.78 -8.13
CA SER A 43 8.06 -15.69 -8.15
C SER A 43 8.60 -14.52 -7.32
N MET A 44 8.48 -13.29 -7.85
CA MET A 44 8.88 -12.06 -7.15
C MET A 44 7.72 -11.07 -7.15
N SER A 45 7.58 -10.32 -6.06
CA SER A 45 6.67 -9.18 -6.03
C SER A 45 7.18 -8.07 -6.96
N VAL A 46 6.30 -7.54 -7.80
CA VAL A 46 6.60 -6.45 -8.73
C VAL A 46 5.58 -5.34 -8.56
N ALA A 47 6.07 -4.12 -8.35
CA ALA A 47 5.23 -2.95 -8.22
C ALA A 47 5.99 -1.69 -8.66
N GLN A 48 5.25 -0.68 -9.13
CA GLN A 48 5.81 0.63 -9.44
C GLN A 48 6.12 1.39 -8.14
N ALA A 49 7.38 1.75 -7.92
CA ALA A 49 7.81 2.56 -6.80
C ALA A 49 8.08 4.00 -7.23
N LYS A 50 7.61 4.99 -6.44
CA LYS A 50 7.75 6.43 -6.78
C LYS A 50 9.20 6.86 -7.06
N GLY A 51 10.18 6.32 -6.32
CA GLY A 51 11.60 6.66 -6.53
C GLY A 51 12.22 6.02 -7.77
N ARG A 52 11.60 5.00 -8.34
CA ARG A 52 12.07 4.21 -9.50
C ARG A 52 10.87 3.75 -10.34
N PRO A 53 10.15 4.67 -10.98
CA PRO A 53 8.86 4.39 -11.59
C PRO A 53 8.92 3.38 -12.75
N GLU A 54 10.06 3.24 -13.43
CA GLU A 54 10.22 2.34 -14.58
C GLU A 54 10.87 0.98 -14.22
N GLN A 55 11.30 0.78 -12.97
CA GLN A 55 12.02 -0.43 -12.60
C GLN A 55 11.18 -1.70 -12.76
N TRP A 56 9.88 -1.63 -12.56
CA TRP A 56 8.98 -2.76 -12.74
C TRP A 56 8.99 -3.30 -14.18
N ARG A 57 9.11 -2.43 -15.21
CA ARG A 57 9.23 -2.85 -16.62
C ARG A 57 10.50 -3.67 -16.81
N ARG A 58 11.65 -3.10 -16.40
CA ARG A 58 12.93 -3.81 -16.45
C ARG A 58 12.87 -5.17 -15.75
N THR A 59 12.16 -5.24 -14.62
CA THR A 59 12.02 -6.49 -13.85
C THR A 59 11.22 -7.53 -14.60
N LEU A 60 10.07 -7.18 -15.15
CA LEU A 60 9.22 -8.11 -15.91
C LEU A 60 9.90 -8.55 -17.22
N ASP A 61 10.56 -7.64 -17.95
CA ASP A 61 11.33 -7.96 -19.13
C ASP A 61 12.48 -8.95 -18.84
N ALA A 62 13.21 -8.72 -17.76
CA ALA A 62 14.28 -9.62 -17.33
C ALA A 62 13.74 -11.02 -16.93
N MET A 63 12.55 -11.09 -16.33
CA MET A 63 11.87 -12.36 -16.02
C MET A 63 11.43 -13.09 -17.29
N SER A 64 10.93 -12.38 -18.30
CA SER A 64 10.62 -12.95 -19.62
C SER A 64 11.87 -13.54 -20.27
N GLN A 65 12.98 -12.81 -20.26
CA GLN A 65 14.24 -13.28 -20.78
C GLN A 65 14.74 -14.52 -20.04
N ALA A 66 14.75 -14.51 -18.70
CA ALA A 66 15.15 -15.68 -17.90
C ALA A 66 14.26 -16.90 -18.20
N THR A 67 12.95 -16.68 -18.41
CA THR A 67 12.02 -17.75 -18.78
C THR A 67 12.33 -18.33 -20.18
N ALA A 68 12.69 -17.49 -21.14
CA ALA A 68 13.16 -17.94 -22.47
C ALA A 68 14.47 -18.75 -22.40
N GLU A 69 15.31 -18.48 -21.41
CA GLU A 69 16.53 -19.23 -21.11
C GLU A 69 16.28 -20.54 -20.33
N GLY A 70 15.01 -20.86 -20.01
CA GLY A 70 14.62 -22.09 -19.32
C GLY A 70 14.46 -21.94 -17.80
N ILE A 71 14.61 -20.74 -17.23
CA ILE A 71 14.46 -20.46 -15.82
C ILE A 71 13.11 -19.77 -15.60
N VAL A 72 12.10 -20.52 -15.23
CA VAL A 72 10.72 -19.99 -15.06
C VAL A 72 10.68 -18.94 -13.97
N MET A 73 10.50 -17.68 -14.37
CA MET A 73 10.32 -16.54 -13.45
C MET A 73 9.01 -15.82 -13.72
N ARG A 74 8.31 -15.40 -12.66
CA ARG A 74 7.03 -14.67 -12.73
C ARG A 74 7.01 -13.52 -11.74
N GLY A 75 6.50 -12.37 -12.20
CA GLY A 75 6.23 -11.21 -11.38
C GLY A 75 4.82 -11.26 -10.79
N GLN A 76 4.69 -11.28 -9.47
CA GLN A 76 3.40 -11.09 -8.83
C GLN A 76 3.05 -9.60 -8.81
N VAL A 77 1.95 -9.23 -9.44
CA VAL A 77 1.49 -7.84 -9.55
C VAL A 77 0.15 -7.67 -8.85
N GLY A 78 0.00 -6.56 -8.13
CA GLY A 78 -1.24 -6.20 -7.47
C GLY A 78 -2.27 -5.64 -8.45
N ALA A 79 -3.55 -5.88 -8.21
CA ALA A 79 -4.63 -5.40 -9.06
C ALA A 79 -4.88 -3.87 -8.97
N ARG A 80 -4.28 -3.19 -8.01
CA ARG A 80 -4.33 -1.74 -7.82
C ARG A 80 -3.15 -1.28 -6.96
N ALA A 81 -3.12 0.00 -6.61
CA ALA A 81 -2.14 0.52 -5.66
C ALA A 81 -2.18 -0.24 -4.33
N VAL A 82 -1.02 -0.57 -3.78
CA VAL A 82 -0.89 -0.98 -2.38
C VAL A 82 -1.31 0.22 -1.53
N GLY A 83 -2.28 0.03 -0.66
CA GLY A 83 -2.92 1.11 0.07
C GLY A 83 -2.90 0.96 1.58
N LEU A 84 -2.68 2.08 2.25
CA LEU A 84 -2.90 2.18 3.68
C LEU A 84 -4.25 2.84 3.95
N LEU A 85 -4.96 2.35 4.96
CA LEU A 85 -6.15 2.98 5.50
C LEU A 85 -5.83 3.61 6.85
N MET A 86 -6.24 4.86 7.02
CA MET A 86 -6.11 5.60 8.26
C MET A 86 -7.49 5.93 8.80
N GLY A 87 -7.70 5.64 10.07
CA GLY A 87 -8.99 5.89 10.71
C GLY A 87 -8.99 5.50 12.19
N HIS A 88 -10.07 5.85 12.89
CA HIS A 88 -10.17 5.56 14.32
C HIS A 88 -10.32 4.06 14.64
N GLN A 89 -10.71 3.23 13.66
CA GLN A 89 -10.82 1.79 13.82
C GLN A 89 -9.56 1.03 13.41
N GLY A 90 -8.63 1.70 12.70
CA GLY A 90 -7.37 1.13 12.25
C GLY A 90 -6.20 1.38 13.19
N THR A 91 -5.05 0.89 12.79
CA THR A 91 -3.79 1.13 13.51
C THR A 91 -3.28 2.55 13.32
N LEU A 92 -3.53 3.15 12.16
CA LEU A 92 -3.03 4.46 11.78
C LEU A 92 -4.12 5.52 11.77
N ASN A 93 -3.78 6.71 12.25
CA ASN A 93 -4.50 7.95 11.98
C ASN A 93 -3.55 9.14 12.18
N PRO A 94 -3.85 10.34 11.65
CA PRO A 94 -2.97 11.52 11.75
C PRO A 94 -2.62 11.97 13.17
N PHE A 95 -3.43 11.57 14.15
CA PHE A 95 -3.36 12.07 15.53
C PHE A 95 -2.81 11.04 16.52
N MET A 96 -2.45 9.86 16.07
CA MET A 96 -2.11 8.70 16.91
C MET A 96 -0.96 8.95 17.89
N HIS A 97 -0.08 9.90 17.60
CA HIS A 97 1.06 10.23 18.44
C HIS A 97 0.80 11.39 19.42
N CYS A 98 -0.34 12.11 19.28
CA CYS A 98 -0.73 13.18 20.19
C CYS A 98 -1.13 12.61 21.56
N GLU A 99 -0.65 13.22 22.65
CA GLU A 99 -0.98 12.76 24.01
C GLU A 99 -2.49 12.84 24.30
N ALA A 100 -3.15 13.90 23.82
CA ALA A 100 -4.61 14.05 23.97
C ALA A 100 -5.38 12.93 23.24
N TYR A 101 -4.88 12.46 22.07
CA TYR A 101 -5.47 11.32 21.38
C TYR A 101 -5.18 9.99 22.11
N LYS A 102 -3.95 9.77 22.54
CA LYS A 102 -3.56 8.57 23.29
C LYS A 102 -4.39 8.38 24.56
N ALA A 103 -4.74 9.48 25.24
CA ALA A 103 -5.56 9.45 26.44
C ALA A 103 -6.96 8.83 26.22
N ILE A 104 -7.50 8.91 25.01
CA ILE A 104 -8.83 8.40 24.63
C ILE A 104 -8.78 7.21 23.65
N ALA A 105 -7.61 6.87 23.12
CA ALA A 105 -7.45 5.83 22.09
C ALA A 105 -7.96 4.44 22.52
N HIS A 106 -7.92 4.16 23.83
CA HIS A 106 -8.38 2.89 24.42
C HIS A 106 -9.90 2.77 24.53
N LEU A 107 -10.64 3.88 24.38
CA LEU A 107 -12.11 3.89 24.52
C LEU A 107 -12.77 3.15 23.33
N PRO A 108 -13.94 2.53 23.56
CA PRO A 108 -14.80 2.08 22.47
C PRO A 108 -15.07 3.21 21.47
N LEU A 109 -15.24 2.86 20.18
CA LEU A 109 -15.32 3.86 19.11
C LEU A 109 -16.37 4.96 19.38
N ALA A 110 -17.57 4.59 19.84
CA ALA A 110 -18.62 5.56 20.10
C ALA A 110 -18.22 6.59 21.18
N GLU A 111 -17.64 6.12 22.28
CA GLU A 111 -17.18 6.99 23.37
C GLU A 111 -15.98 7.85 22.94
N ARG A 112 -15.09 7.28 22.11
CA ARG A 112 -13.96 8.02 21.52
C ARG A 112 -14.46 9.15 20.62
N VAL A 113 -15.45 8.88 19.78
CA VAL A 113 -16.06 9.89 18.89
C VAL A 113 -16.72 11.00 19.70
N GLU A 114 -17.42 10.68 20.78
CA GLU A 114 -18.00 11.68 21.68
C GLU A 114 -16.90 12.54 22.32
N ALA A 115 -15.80 11.92 22.77
CA ALA A 115 -14.65 12.65 23.32
C ALA A 115 -14.01 13.57 22.25
N LEU A 116 -13.82 13.08 21.03
CA LEU A 116 -13.25 13.84 19.93
C LEU A 116 -14.13 15.02 19.49
N ARG A 117 -15.43 14.99 19.73
CA ARG A 117 -16.34 16.11 19.41
C ARG A 117 -16.28 17.27 20.41
N ARG A 118 -15.61 17.10 21.55
CA ARG A 118 -15.45 18.16 22.54
C ARG A 118 -14.41 19.17 22.07
N ASP A 119 -14.73 20.47 22.16
CA ASP A 119 -13.87 21.55 21.66
C ASP A 119 -12.46 21.54 22.30
N GLU A 120 -12.39 21.26 23.60
CA GLU A 120 -11.11 21.20 24.31
C GLU A 120 -10.22 20.04 23.86
N VAL A 121 -10.80 18.87 23.52
CA VAL A 121 -10.07 17.72 23.00
C VAL A 121 -9.61 17.98 21.57
N ARG A 122 -10.52 18.54 20.74
CA ARG A 122 -10.20 18.94 19.36
C ARG A 122 -9.03 19.92 19.32
N ALA A 123 -9.07 20.99 20.10
CA ALA A 123 -7.99 21.96 20.16
C ALA A 123 -6.66 21.33 20.62
N ALA A 124 -6.70 20.55 21.72
CA ALA A 124 -5.51 19.90 22.24
C ALA A 124 -4.84 18.93 21.23
N ILE A 125 -5.62 18.28 20.37
CA ILE A 125 -5.09 17.39 19.32
C ILE A 125 -4.55 18.21 18.14
N LEU A 126 -5.30 19.16 17.61
CA LEU A 126 -4.93 19.92 16.42
C LEU A 126 -3.71 20.82 16.65
N ASP A 127 -3.57 21.38 17.85
CA ASP A 127 -2.41 22.21 18.23
C ASP A 127 -1.13 21.39 18.47
N ASN A 128 -1.23 20.06 18.59
CA ASN A 128 -0.10 19.20 18.99
C ASN A 128 0.05 17.95 18.10
N ILE A 129 -0.04 18.12 16.78
CA ILE A 129 0.17 17.01 15.85
C ILE A 129 1.64 16.60 15.84
N ILE A 130 1.91 15.34 16.13
CA ILE A 130 3.25 14.77 16.24
C ILE A 130 3.44 13.71 15.15
N VAL A 131 4.56 13.79 14.42
CA VAL A 131 5.04 12.72 13.54
C VAL A 131 6.20 12.03 14.21
N ASP A 132 5.98 10.85 14.74
CA ASP A 132 7.04 10.03 15.32
C ASP A 132 7.82 9.32 14.19
N LYS A 133 9.04 9.81 13.92
CA LYS A 133 9.92 9.29 12.87
C LYS A 133 10.57 7.96 13.26
N GLU A 134 10.62 7.65 14.54
CA GLU A 134 11.23 6.43 15.10
C GLU A 134 10.19 5.33 15.37
N SER A 135 8.92 5.60 15.14
CA SER A 135 7.85 4.63 15.34
C SER A 135 8.09 3.37 14.50
N PRO A 136 8.00 2.17 15.09
CA PRO A 136 8.09 0.91 14.36
C PRO A 136 6.83 0.59 13.54
N ILE A 137 5.78 1.38 13.69
CA ILE A 137 4.49 1.14 13.01
C ILE A 137 4.63 1.50 11.54
N ILE A 138 4.37 0.53 10.66
CA ILE A 138 4.38 0.72 9.21
C ILE A 138 3.40 1.83 8.83
N GLY A 139 3.88 2.80 8.05
CA GLY A 139 3.06 3.93 7.58
C GLY A 139 2.98 5.11 8.55
N SER A 140 3.50 5.02 9.79
CA SER A 140 3.42 6.13 10.76
C SER A 140 4.08 7.43 10.27
N ARG A 141 5.06 7.33 9.38
CA ARG A 141 5.72 8.51 8.76
C ARG A 141 4.86 9.20 7.68
N LEU A 142 3.76 8.57 7.29
CA LEU A 142 2.85 9.08 6.25
C LEU A 142 1.64 9.81 6.82
N VAL A 143 1.44 9.81 8.15
CA VAL A 143 0.20 10.28 8.80
C VAL A 143 -0.12 11.77 8.61
N THR A 144 0.83 12.56 8.10
CA THR A 144 0.65 13.98 7.77
C THR A 144 1.06 14.32 6.32
N LYS A 145 1.14 13.33 5.46
CA LYS A 145 1.47 13.53 4.04
C LYS A 145 0.21 13.87 3.25
N TRP A 146 -0.44 14.98 3.59
CA TRP A 146 -1.76 15.40 3.09
C TRP A 146 -1.94 15.34 1.57
N HIS A 147 -0.86 15.49 0.80
CA HIS A 147 -0.87 15.45 -0.67
C HIS A 147 -1.04 14.03 -1.26
N ILE A 148 -0.91 12.98 -0.46
CA ILE A 148 -1.20 11.59 -0.84
C ILE A 148 -2.29 10.97 0.02
N MET A 149 -3.03 11.77 0.77
CA MET A 149 -4.11 11.35 1.64
C MET A 149 -5.44 11.74 1.02
N TYR A 150 -6.30 10.78 0.80
CA TYR A 150 -7.58 10.95 0.12
C TYR A 150 -8.73 10.45 0.97
N PRO A 151 -9.90 11.12 0.98
CA PRO A 151 -11.12 10.50 1.49
C PRO A 151 -11.37 9.18 0.75
N LEU A 152 -11.59 8.08 1.48
CA LEU A 152 -11.81 6.78 0.82
C LEU A 152 -13.11 6.74 -0.01
N GLY A 153 -14.12 7.50 0.41
CA GLY A 153 -15.44 7.47 -0.23
C GLY A 153 -16.30 6.26 0.16
N ASP A 154 -17.52 6.24 -0.40
CA ASP A 154 -18.46 5.13 -0.31
C ASP A 154 -19.39 5.18 -1.54
N PRO A 155 -19.18 4.33 -2.56
CA PRO A 155 -18.19 3.23 -2.62
C PRO A 155 -16.73 3.73 -2.57
N PRO A 156 -15.78 2.85 -2.16
CA PRO A 156 -14.36 3.21 -2.09
C PRO A 156 -13.80 3.57 -3.46
N ASP A 157 -13.09 4.69 -3.54
CA ASP A 157 -12.31 5.07 -4.72
C ASP A 157 -10.82 4.74 -4.50
N TYR A 158 -10.30 3.81 -5.30
CA TYR A 158 -8.90 3.37 -5.23
C TYR A 158 -8.02 3.98 -6.33
N GLU A 159 -8.58 4.84 -7.17
CA GLU A 159 -7.85 5.65 -8.16
C GLU A 159 -8.27 7.14 -8.04
N PRO A 160 -8.09 7.74 -6.84
CA PRO A 160 -8.58 9.09 -6.57
C PRO A 160 -7.82 10.12 -7.41
N ASP A 161 -8.55 11.11 -7.94
CA ASP A 161 -7.96 12.25 -8.63
C ASP A 161 -7.14 13.11 -7.65
N ALA A 162 -5.97 13.60 -8.09
CA ALA A 162 -5.05 14.38 -7.26
C ALA A 162 -5.71 15.62 -6.63
N SER A 163 -6.72 16.22 -7.30
CA SER A 163 -7.49 17.36 -6.79
C SER A 163 -8.36 17.03 -5.58
N THR A 164 -8.56 15.75 -5.27
CA THR A 164 -9.33 15.26 -4.11
C THR A 164 -8.46 14.92 -2.90
N SER A 165 -7.13 15.12 -3.00
CA SER A 165 -6.25 14.97 -1.83
C SER A 165 -6.58 16.02 -0.76
N LEU A 166 -6.32 15.68 0.51
CA LEU A 166 -6.56 16.61 1.61
C LEU A 166 -5.79 17.93 1.44
N ALA A 167 -4.57 17.88 0.88
CA ALA A 167 -3.81 19.08 0.56
C ALA A 167 -4.50 19.93 -0.52
N ALA A 168 -4.98 19.32 -1.61
CA ALA A 168 -5.66 20.04 -2.68
C ALA A 168 -7.01 20.61 -2.23
N ILE A 169 -7.75 19.91 -1.38
CA ILE A 169 -8.98 20.42 -0.76
C ILE A 169 -8.66 21.61 0.14
N ALA A 170 -7.61 21.50 0.97
CA ALA A 170 -7.16 22.58 1.86
C ALA A 170 -6.80 23.86 1.07
N GLU A 171 -6.03 23.71 0.00
CA GLU A 171 -5.65 24.82 -0.88
C GLU A 171 -6.87 25.51 -1.50
N ARG A 172 -7.82 24.73 -2.02
CA ARG A 172 -9.04 25.25 -2.66
C ARG A 172 -9.99 25.94 -1.69
N THR A 173 -10.06 25.45 -0.45
CA THR A 173 -11.03 25.94 0.57
C THR A 173 -10.43 26.96 1.54
N GLY A 174 -9.10 27.08 1.58
CA GLY A 174 -8.40 27.88 2.59
C GLY A 174 -8.40 27.25 3.99
N ALA A 175 -8.78 25.97 4.11
CA ALA A 175 -8.82 25.24 5.38
C ALA A 175 -7.45 24.62 5.72
N ASP A 176 -7.22 24.30 7.00
CA ASP A 176 -6.07 23.52 7.41
C ASP A 176 -6.31 22.02 7.06
N PRO A 177 -5.38 21.32 6.38
CA PRO A 177 -5.55 19.93 6.02
C PRO A 177 -5.68 18.99 7.24
N ALA A 178 -5.13 19.36 8.38
CA ALA A 178 -5.29 18.59 9.61
C ALA A 178 -6.72 18.71 10.16
N VAL A 179 -7.32 19.88 10.05
CA VAL A 179 -8.73 20.12 10.39
C VAL A 179 -9.64 19.29 9.47
N LEU A 180 -9.36 19.30 8.16
CA LEU A 180 -10.11 18.50 7.19
C LEU A 180 -10.01 16.99 7.50
N ALA A 181 -8.81 16.50 7.84
CA ALA A 181 -8.61 15.11 8.23
C ALA A 181 -9.37 14.77 9.51
N TYR A 182 -9.37 15.68 10.48
CA TYR A 182 -10.07 15.50 11.75
C TYR A 182 -11.58 15.37 11.54
N ASP A 183 -12.15 16.29 10.79
CA ASP A 183 -13.59 16.33 10.53
C ASP A 183 -14.02 15.12 9.68
N LEU A 184 -13.27 14.77 8.64
CA LEU A 184 -13.49 13.58 7.82
C LEU A 184 -13.53 12.31 8.68
N LEU A 185 -12.58 12.12 9.58
CA LEU A 185 -12.51 10.91 10.40
C LEU A 185 -13.63 10.82 11.45
N LEU A 186 -14.33 11.92 11.75
CA LEU A 186 -15.54 11.91 12.58
C LEU A 186 -16.83 11.59 11.81
N GLU A 187 -16.77 11.63 10.48
CA GLU A 187 -17.93 11.27 9.66
C GLU A 187 -18.35 9.81 9.88
N ARG A 188 -19.59 9.52 9.57
CA ARG A 188 -20.17 8.18 9.73
C ARG A 188 -19.95 7.59 11.14
N ASN A 189 -20.04 8.44 12.17
CA ASN A 189 -19.77 8.07 13.57
C ASN A 189 -18.37 7.47 13.78
N GLY A 190 -17.34 8.05 13.13
CA GLY A 190 -15.95 7.68 13.29
C GLY A 190 -15.51 6.46 12.47
N THR A 191 -16.35 6.00 11.53
CA THR A 191 -16.00 4.88 10.63
C THR A 191 -15.46 5.33 9.28
N ALA A 192 -15.44 6.63 9.00
CA ALA A 192 -14.81 7.18 7.80
C ALA A 192 -13.30 6.93 7.82
N MET A 193 -12.71 6.76 6.63
CA MET A 193 -11.30 6.45 6.49
C MET A 193 -10.64 7.34 5.45
N ILE A 194 -9.35 7.55 5.65
CA ILE A 194 -8.44 8.17 4.69
C ILE A 194 -7.67 7.05 4.00
N TYR A 195 -7.64 7.08 2.69
CA TYR A 195 -6.85 6.19 1.84
C TYR A 195 -5.52 6.85 1.46
N VAL A 196 -4.44 6.08 1.53
CA VAL A 196 -3.08 6.51 1.18
C VAL A 196 -2.50 5.51 0.21
N PRO A 197 -2.60 5.71 -1.11
CA PRO A 197 -1.92 4.89 -2.10
C PRO A 197 -0.41 5.06 -1.98
N THR A 198 0.33 3.95 -2.03
CA THR A 198 1.80 3.95 -1.87
C THR A 198 2.50 3.51 -3.14
N VAL A 199 2.69 2.21 -3.36
CA VAL A 199 3.26 1.68 -4.61
C VAL A 199 2.17 1.40 -5.65
N ASN A 200 2.52 1.33 -6.93
CA ASN A 200 1.58 1.26 -8.05
C ASN A 200 0.68 2.49 -8.22
N PHE A 201 1.14 3.65 -7.73
CA PHE A 201 0.42 4.93 -7.86
C PHE A 201 1.39 6.12 -8.00
N ALA A 202 2.57 5.89 -8.59
CA ALA A 202 3.59 6.94 -8.70
C ALA A 202 3.14 8.08 -9.62
N ASP A 203 2.34 7.77 -10.63
CA ASP A 203 1.83 8.71 -11.65
C ASP A 203 0.43 9.27 -11.30
N GLY A 204 -0.11 8.92 -10.13
CA GLY A 204 -1.44 9.37 -9.69
C GLY A 204 -2.60 8.64 -10.41
N ASN A 205 -2.33 7.51 -11.05
CA ASN A 205 -3.31 6.66 -11.72
C ASN A 205 -2.88 5.19 -11.71
N LEU A 206 -3.70 4.29 -12.26
CA LEU A 206 -3.43 2.85 -12.33
C LEU A 206 -2.97 2.37 -13.71
N ASP A 207 -2.54 3.24 -14.61
CA ASP A 207 -2.11 2.82 -15.96
C ASP A 207 -0.91 1.87 -15.91
N SER A 208 0.05 2.12 -15.01
CA SER A 208 1.17 1.20 -14.77
C SER A 208 0.71 -0.17 -14.29
N VAL A 209 -0.36 -0.27 -13.49
CA VAL A 209 -0.94 -1.54 -13.06
C VAL A 209 -1.53 -2.30 -14.24
N ARG A 210 -2.25 -1.59 -15.12
CA ARG A 210 -2.78 -2.20 -16.35
C ARG A 210 -1.68 -2.80 -17.21
N GLU A 211 -0.60 -2.06 -17.44
CA GLU A 211 0.52 -2.56 -18.22
C GLU A 211 1.20 -3.76 -17.54
N GLN A 212 1.39 -3.71 -16.22
CA GLN A 212 1.93 -4.83 -15.45
C GLN A 212 1.06 -6.09 -15.62
N LEU A 213 -0.27 -5.97 -15.48
CA LEU A 213 -1.21 -7.10 -15.57
C LEU A 213 -1.24 -7.72 -16.98
N LEU A 214 -0.97 -6.95 -18.02
CA LEU A 214 -0.93 -7.41 -19.42
C LEU A 214 0.41 -8.02 -19.83
N HIS A 215 1.44 -7.96 -18.98
CA HIS A 215 2.77 -8.46 -19.31
C HIS A 215 2.85 -9.98 -19.18
N ASP A 216 3.46 -10.66 -20.16
CA ASP A 216 3.54 -12.13 -20.24
C ASP A 216 4.22 -12.81 -19.03
N ALA A 217 5.15 -12.11 -18.38
CA ALA A 217 5.80 -12.60 -17.16
C ALA A 217 5.00 -12.34 -15.89
N ALA A 218 3.89 -11.60 -15.96
CA ALA A 218 3.10 -11.25 -14.78
C ALA A 218 2.09 -12.35 -14.41
N VAL A 219 1.81 -12.42 -13.12
CA VAL A 219 0.67 -13.15 -12.55
C VAL A 219 0.00 -12.26 -11.51
N PRO A 220 -1.34 -12.18 -11.48
CA PRO A 220 -2.03 -11.45 -10.42
C PRO A 220 -1.72 -12.04 -9.05
N GLY A 221 -1.44 -11.18 -8.08
CA GLY A 221 -1.09 -11.61 -6.72
C GLY A 221 -1.11 -10.45 -5.73
N LEU A 222 -0.35 -10.59 -4.65
CA LEU A 222 -0.15 -9.55 -3.63
C LEU A 222 -1.44 -9.15 -2.88
N SER A 223 -2.36 -10.11 -2.69
CA SER A 223 -3.55 -9.89 -1.85
C SER A 223 -3.18 -10.09 -0.38
N ASP A 224 -2.58 -9.09 0.25
CA ASP A 224 -2.09 -9.13 1.62
C ASP A 224 -3.25 -9.03 2.62
N GLY A 225 -3.80 -10.16 3.01
CA GLY A 225 -4.96 -10.26 3.89
C GLY A 225 -4.67 -10.90 5.25
N GLY A 226 -3.42 -11.21 5.56
CA GLY A 226 -3.03 -11.93 6.78
C GLY A 226 -2.34 -11.07 7.83
N ALA A 227 -1.36 -10.28 7.42
CA ALA A 227 -0.61 -9.39 8.29
C ALA A 227 -1.02 -7.93 8.07
N HIS A 228 -0.84 -7.08 9.09
CA HIS A 228 -1.07 -5.64 9.01
C HIS A 228 -2.50 -5.22 8.59
N VAL A 229 -3.49 -6.10 8.77
CA VAL A 229 -4.89 -5.84 8.34
C VAL A 229 -5.55 -4.63 9.01
N GLY A 230 -5.00 -4.13 10.10
CA GLY A 230 -5.42 -2.85 10.70
C GLY A 230 -4.87 -1.60 9.99
N THR A 231 -4.08 -1.78 8.92
CA THR A 231 -3.39 -0.71 8.19
C THR A 231 -3.51 -0.88 6.68
N ILE A 232 -3.27 -2.11 6.15
CA ILE A 232 -3.26 -2.42 4.72
C ILE A 232 -4.64 -2.85 4.26
N CYS A 233 -5.10 -2.35 3.10
CA CYS A 233 -6.44 -2.63 2.56
C CYS A 233 -6.45 -3.62 1.38
N ASP A 234 -5.38 -4.36 1.15
CA ASP A 234 -5.13 -5.08 -0.11
C ASP A 234 -5.82 -6.44 -0.23
N VAL A 235 -6.48 -6.93 0.83
CA VAL A 235 -7.27 -8.17 0.82
C VAL A 235 -8.32 -8.21 -0.31
N SER A 236 -8.77 -7.05 -0.77
CA SER A 236 -9.76 -6.92 -1.86
C SER A 236 -9.15 -6.93 -3.27
N PHE A 237 -7.85 -7.17 -3.46
CA PHE A 237 -7.23 -7.24 -4.78
C PHE A 237 -7.91 -8.22 -5.75
N PRO A 238 -8.28 -9.46 -5.36
CA PRO A 238 -8.98 -10.37 -6.26
C PRO A 238 -10.33 -9.84 -6.75
N THR A 239 -11.10 -9.19 -5.87
CA THR A 239 -12.38 -8.58 -6.26
C THR A 239 -12.19 -7.35 -7.11
N THR A 240 -11.17 -6.54 -6.83
CA THR A 240 -10.78 -5.40 -7.68
C THR A 240 -10.34 -5.87 -9.07
N LEU A 241 -9.57 -6.96 -9.17
CA LEU A 241 -9.18 -7.52 -10.47
C LEU A 241 -10.41 -7.88 -11.32
N MET A 242 -11.38 -8.57 -10.74
CA MET A 242 -12.59 -8.99 -11.44
C MET A 242 -13.50 -7.81 -11.79
N GLN A 243 -13.70 -6.88 -10.86
CA GLN A 243 -14.61 -5.76 -11.01
C GLN A 243 -14.00 -4.69 -11.92
N TRP A 244 -12.86 -4.13 -11.53
CA TRP A 244 -12.25 -2.97 -12.17
C TRP A 244 -11.67 -3.33 -13.53
N TRP A 245 -10.82 -4.36 -13.61
CA TRP A 245 -10.15 -4.75 -14.85
C TRP A 245 -10.96 -5.71 -15.74
N GLY A 246 -11.85 -6.49 -15.16
CA GLY A 246 -12.65 -7.46 -15.90
C GLY A 246 -14.01 -6.95 -16.37
N ARG A 247 -14.61 -5.97 -15.69
CA ARG A 247 -15.94 -5.45 -15.99
C ARG A 247 -15.93 -3.97 -16.38
N ASP A 248 -15.22 -3.12 -15.63
CA ASP A 248 -15.41 -1.67 -15.70
C ASP A 248 -14.36 -0.96 -16.58
N ARG A 249 -13.21 -1.60 -16.87
CA ARG A 249 -12.11 -1.02 -17.64
C ARG A 249 -11.59 -1.88 -18.79
#